data_62e835d29111324cde41984f1a11010a
#
_entry.id   62e835d29111324cde41984f1a11010a
#
_cell.length_a   1.000
_cell.length_b   1.000
_cell.length_c   1.000
_cell.angle_alpha   90.00
_cell.angle_beta   90.00
_cell.angle_gamma   90.00
#
_symmetry.space_group_name_H-M   'P 1'
#
loop_
_entity.id
_entity.type
_entity.pdbx_description
1 polymer ?
#
loop_
_entity_poly.entity_id
_entity_poly.type
_entity_poly.pdbx_seq_one_letter_code
_entity_poly.pdbx_strand_id
1 'polypeptide(L)'
;MKVSLLTLAILSVMVPNPAAGSPREPDGGLVVRNESTKDGKKDDRPYSEGLKAVEQDGKWGFINQDGELVIPYKYHYVRSFRDGLAMVKLYGKWGYIDWFGNELIPIVFDEVTHFQDSHAFVKKDGRIGLLDVAGNVTYDHERMKEFMFPTRWLDSRPMFDGGSANKFAEWVNTQLRYPELSRFYKAEGTVTLAFSVDASGAVTDVKVEKGVSHELNQEAVRVVTESPKWTPAMYEGKPFKVHYIFPVKFFLKPGPVKI
;
A
#
# COMPACT_ATOMS: atom_id res chain seq x y z
N MET A 1 -3.97 11.42 -15.99
CA MET A 1 -2.65 11.04 -15.45
C MET A 1 -2.52 11.73 -14.10
N LYS A 2 -2.69 10.99 -12.99
CA LYS A 2 -2.36 11.52 -11.66
C LYS A 2 -0.85 11.41 -11.52
N VAL A 3 -0.13 12.52 -11.68
CA VAL A 3 1.27 12.61 -11.29
C VAL A 3 1.25 12.53 -9.76
N SER A 4 1.91 11.53 -9.19
CA SER A 4 2.01 11.40 -7.73
C SER A 4 2.60 12.69 -7.14
N LEU A 5 1.94 13.28 -6.15
CA LEU A 5 2.43 14.47 -5.42
C LEU A 5 3.82 14.24 -4.83
N LEU A 6 4.19 12.99 -4.59
CA LEU A 6 5.52 12.60 -4.12
C LEU A 6 6.61 12.93 -5.16
N THR A 7 6.33 12.70 -6.44
CA THR A 7 7.27 12.97 -7.54
C THR A 7 7.54 14.48 -7.66
N LEU A 8 6.53 15.32 -7.37
CA LEU A 8 6.69 16.78 -7.42
C LEU A 8 7.51 17.34 -6.24
N ALA A 9 7.35 16.75 -5.04
CA ALA A 9 8.10 17.18 -3.85
C ALA A 9 9.59 16.83 -3.95
N ILE A 10 9.93 15.72 -4.61
CA ILE A 10 11.33 15.31 -4.81
C ILE A 10 12.01 16.17 -5.89
N LEU A 11 11.26 16.65 -6.90
CA LEU A 11 11.82 17.53 -7.93
C LEU A 11 12.18 18.94 -7.42
N SER A 12 11.55 19.41 -6.33
CA SER A 12 11.80 20.75 -5.80
C SER A 12 13.08 20.87 -4.95
N VAL A 13 13.76 19.77 -4.65
CA VAL A 13 15.02 19.74 -3.88
C VAL A 13 16.26 19.62 -4.78
N MET A 14 16.09 19.49 -6.09
CA MET A 14 17.23 19.54 -7.02
C MET A 14 17.67 20.99 -7.26
N VAL A 15 18.54 21.51 -6.38
CA VAL A 15 19.36 22.70 -6.65
C VAL A 15 20.52 22.22 -7.53
N PRO A 16 20.68 22.74 -8.77
CA PRO A 16 21.85 22.40 -9.57
C PRO A 16 23.09 23.01 -8.95
N ASN A 17 24.08 22.20 -8.67
CA ASN A 17 25.40 22.65 -8.27
C ASN A 17 26.15 23.14 -9.52
N PRO A 18 26.55 24.42 -9.64
CA PRO A 18 27.33 24.89 -10.75
C PRO A 18 28.81 24.55 -10.55
N ALA A 19 29.40 23.94 -11.56
CA ALA A 19 30.83 23.86 -11.85
C ALA A 19 31.67 22.98 -10.92
N ALA A 20 31.92 21.77 -11.36
CA ALA A 20 33.20 21.11 -11.11
C ALA A 20 33.58 20.30 -12.35
N GLY A 21 34.84 20.50 -12.76
CA GLY A 21 35.41 19.91 -13.93
C GLY A 21 35.40 18.37 -13.91
N SER A 22 35.49 17.79 -15.10
CA SER A 22 35.52 16.36 -15.37
C SER A 22 36.42 15.61 -14.36
N PRO A 23 35.86 14.70 -13.56
CA PRO A 23 36.69 13.73 -12.85
C PRO A 23 37.09 12.62 -13.83
N ARG A 24 38.37 12.25 -13.81
CA ARG A 24 38.92 11.08 -14.43
C ARG A 24 38.16 9.84 -13.97
N GLU A 25 37.89 8.93 -14.91
CA GLU A 25 37.40 7.59 -14.62
C GLU A 25 38.24 6.92 -13.52
N PRO A 26 37.62 6.36 -12.47
CA PRO A 26 38.28 5.34 -11.68
C PRO A 26 38.08 4.00 -12.39
N ASP A 27 39.20 3.38 -12.72
CA ASP A 27 39.30 2.00 -13.20
C ASP A 27 38.49 1.05 -12.31
N GLY A 28 37.70 0.18 -12.94
CA GLY A 28 37.17 -1.04 -12.31
C GLY A 28 35.80 -0.89 -11.67
N GLY A 29 34.77 -0.56 -12.46
CA GLY A 29 33.38 -0.85 -12.08
C GLY A 29 33.24 -2.34 -11.77
N LEU A 30 32.91 -2.68 -10.52
CA LEU A 30 32.64 -4.05 -10.10
C LEU A 30 31.38 -4.54 -10.78
N VAL A 31 31.52 -5.17 -11.96
CA VAL A 31 30.41 -5.88 -12.60
C VAL A 31 30.11 -7.09 -11.73
N VAL A 32 29.08 -6.97 -10.91
CA VAL A 32 28.59 -8.11 -10.10
C VAL A 32 27.97 -9.11 -11.07
N ARG A 33 28.73 -10.13 -11.46
CA ARG A 33 28.17 -11.31 -12.09
C ARG A 33 27.21 -11.91 -11.08
N ASN A 34 25.96 -12.15 -11.47
CA ASN A 34 24.95 -12.89 -10.71
C ASN A 34 25.48 -14.31 -10.39
N GLU A 35 26.34 -14.43 -9.40
CA GLU A 35 26.66 -15.72 -8.81
C GLU A 35 25.53 -16.04 -7.83
N SER A 36 24.92 -17.20 -8.04
CA SER A 36 23.88 -17.77 -7.21
C SER A 36 24.24 -17.65 -5.73
N THR A 37 23.31 -17.14 -4.93
CA THR A 37 23.39 -17.26 -3.47
C THR A 37 23.68 -18.70 -3.10
N LYS A 38 24.42 -18.95 -2.00
CA LYS A 38 24.87 -20.28 -1.54
C LYS A 38 23.76 -21.34 -1.41
N ASP A 39 22.48 -20.95 -1.50
CA ASP A 39 21.30 -21.83 -1.42
C ASP A 39 20.62 -22.10 -2.78
N GLY A 40 21.23 -21.75 -3.90
CA GLY A 40 20.67 -22.04 -5.24
C GLY A 40 19.31 -21.39 -5.57
N LYS A 41 18.78 -20.55 -4.71
CA LYS A 41 17.57 -19.78 -4.99
C LYS A 41 17.95 -18.52 -5.78
N LYS A 42 17.55 -18.53 -7.06
CA LYS A 42 17.59 -17.34 -7.89
C LYS A 42 16.70 -16.29 -7.25
N ASP A 43 17.24 -15.11 -6.92
CA ASP A 43 16.43 -13.99 -6.44
C ASP A 43 15.57 -13.46 -7.60
N ASP A 44 14.31 -13.86 -7.62
CA ASP A 44 13.33 -13.52 -8.67
C ASP A 44 12.62 -12.18 -8.42
N ARG A 45 13.12 -11.32 -7.52
CA ARG A 45 12.52 -10.01 -7.31
C ARG A 45 12.56 -9.19 -8.59
N PRO A 46 11.43 -8.59 -8.99
CA PRO A 46 11.39 -7.77 -10.21
C PRO A 46 12.13 -6.44 -9.99
N TYR A 47 12.58 -5.85 -11.09
CA TYR A 47 12.96 -4.43 -11.09
C TYR A 47 11.75 -3.57 -10.74
N SER A 48 11.97 -2.55 -9.94
CA SER A 48 10.99 -1.53 -9.62
C SER A 48 11.65 -0.17 -9.75
N GLU A 49 11.09 0.69 -10.57
CA GLU A 49 11.62 2.04 -10.85
C GLU A 49 13.09 2.04 -11.29
N GLY A 50 13.47 1.04 -12.10
CA GLY A 50 14.82 0.91 -12.64
C GLY A 50 15.83 0.21 -11.74
N LEU A 51 15.50 -0.06 -10.48
CA LEU A 51 16.37 -0.72 -9.52
C LEU A 51 15.81 -2.08 -9.06
N LYS A 52 16.73 -3.00 -8.78
CA LYS A 52 16.44 -4.34 -8.24
C LYS A 52 17.16 -4.54 -6.92
N ALA A 53 16.41 -4.95 -5.89
CA ALA A 53 17.01 -5.34 -4.62
C ALA A 53 17.79 -6.64 -4.78
N VAL A 54 19.03 -6.67 -4.30
CA VAL A 54 19.95 -7.84 -4.33
C VAL A 54 20.57 -8.05 -2.97
N GLU A 55 20.88 -9.31 -2.68
CA GLU A 55 21.48 -9.71 -1.41
C GLU A 55 22.87 -10.30 -1.63
N GLN A 56 23.80 -9.93 -0.76
CA GLN A 56 25.11 -10.54 -0.66
C GLN A 56 25.52 -10.63 0.82
N ASP A 57 25.96 -11.81 1.25
CA ASP A 57 26.43 -12.08 2.61
C ASP A 57 25.48 -11.60 3.73
N GLY A 58 24.16 -11.80 3.53
CA GLY A 58 23.11 -11.38 4.47
C GLY A 58 22.87 -9.88 4.52
N LYS A 59 23.40 -9.13 3.55
CA LYS A 59 23.17 -7.68 3.39
C LYS A 59 22.50 -7.38 2.05
N TRP A 60 21.60 -6.42 2.08
CA TRP A 60 20.84 -5.96 0.92
C TRP A 60 21.39 -4.66 0.37
N GLY A 61 21.41 -4.57 -0.95
CA GLY A 61 21.70 -3.38 -1.74
C GLY A 61 20.80 -3.34 -2.96
N PHE A 62 21.12 -2.46 -3.92
CA PHE A 62 20.35 -2.35 -5.17
C PHE A 62 21.28 -2.22 -6.37
N ILE A 63 20.91 -2.91 -7.46
CA ILE A 63 21.55 -2.81 -8.77
C ILE A 63 20.62 -2.14 -9.77
N ASN A 64 21.19 -1.49 -10.82
CA ASN A 64 20.48 -1.00 -11.96
C ASN A 64 20.23 -2.10 -13.02
N GLN A 65 19.62 -1.75 -14.16
CA GLN A 65 19.33 -2.69 -15.24
C GLN A 65 20.59 -3.23 -15.94
N ASP A 66 21.69 -2.50 -15.85
CA ASP A 66 23.00 -2.91 -16.39
C ASP A 66 23.74 -3.87 -15.44
N GLY A 67 23.20 -4.14 -14.26
CA GLY A 67 23.77 -5.00 -13.23
C GLY A 67 24.81 -4.29 -12.36
N GLU A 68 24.92 -2.98 -12.44
CA GLU A 68 25.82 -2.19 -11.62
C GLU A 68 25.24 -1.94 -10.22
N LEU A 69 26.09 -2.06 -9.18
CA LEU A 69 25.70 -1.80 -7.80
C LEU A 69 25.54 -0.28 -7.56
N VAL A 70 24.30 0.19 -7.48
CA VAL A 70 23.96 1.59 -7.24
C VAL A 70 23.93 1.91 -5.75
N ILE A 71 23.33 1.03 -4.95
CA ILE A 71 23.23 1.19 -3.49
C ILE A 71 23.94 0.01 -2.83
N PRO A 72 24.99 0.28 -2.02
CA PRO A 72 25.85 -0.75 -1.44
C PRO A 72 25.11 -1.76 -0.55
N TYR A 73 25.65 -2.96 -0.42
CA TYR A 73 25.19 -4.02 0.49
C TYR A 73 25.45 -3.62 1.95
N LYS A 74 24.47 -2.96 2.58
CA LYS A 74 24.56 -2.54 3.99
C LYS A 74 23.35 -2.84 4.83
N TYR A 75 22.18 -2.99 4.20
CA TYR A 75 20.91 -3.14 4.92
C TYR A 75 20.66 -4.59 5.30
N HIS A 76 19.98 -4.81 6.43
CA HIS A 76 19.56 -6.15 6.85
C HIS A 76 18.28 -6.61 6.14
N TYR A 77 17.49 -5.66 5.62
CA TYR A 77 16.32 -5.94 4.81
C TYR A 77 15.95 -4.70 4.00
N VAL A 78 15.36 -4.90 2.83
CA VAL A 78 14.85 -3.82 1.98
C VAL A 78 13.53 -4.20 1.33
N ARG A 79 12.73 -3.21 0.95
CA ARG A 79 11.60 -3.33 0.04
C ARG A 79 11.94 -2.66 -1.27
N SER A 80 11.31 -3.11 -2.37
CA SER A 80 11.47 -2.49 -3.68
C SER A 80 11.05 -1.01 -3.64
N PHE A 81 11.64 -0.23 -4.53
CA PHE A 81 11.28 1.17 -4.72
C PHE A 81 9.80 1.33 -5.09
N ARG A 82 9.16 2.34 -4.54
CA ARG A 82 7.81 2.76 -4.86
C ARG A 82 7.67 4.25 -4.62
N ASP A 83 7.18 4.97 -5.63
CA ASP A 83 7.02 6.43 -5.60
C ASP A 83 8.32 7.16 -5.17
N GLY A 84 9.48 6.67 -5.67
CA GLY A 84 10.80 7.27 -5.42
C GLY A 84 11.47 6.85 -4.11
N LEU A 85 10.84 6.01 -3.29
CA LEU A 85 11.33 5.63 -1.97
C LEU A 85 11.43 4.11 -1.81
N ALA A 86 12.51 3.66 -1.18
CA ALA A 86 12.62 2.28 -0.69
C ALA A 86 12.65 2.26 0.83
N MET A 87 11.87 1.33 1.42
CA MET A 87 11.97 1.05 2.86
C MET A 87 13.19 0.18 3.11
N VAL A 88 14.03 0.59 4.04
CA VAL A 88 15.25 -0.14 4.43
C VAL A 88 15.29 -0.39 5.92
N LYS A 89 15.87 -1.53 6.31
CA LYS A 89 16.05 -1.90 7.71
C LYS A 89 17.53 -2.02 8.03
N LEU A 90 17.96 -1.33 9.09
CA LEU A 90 19.33 -1.41 9.59
C LEU A 90 19.29 -1.47 11.13
N TYR A 91 20.03 -2.41 11.74
CA TYR A 91 20.07 -2.62 13.19
C TYR A 91 18.69 -2.69 13.88
N GLY A 92 17.75 -3.38 13.19
CA GLY A 92 16.39 -3.57 13.73
C GLY A 92 15.43 -2.42 13.47
N LYS A 93 15.89 -1.25 13.02
CA LYS A 93 15.09 -0.05 12.75
C LYS A 93 14.86 0.14 11.25
N TRP A 94 13.76 0.79 10.92
CA TRP A 94 13.32 1.10 9.56
C TRP A 94 13.43 2.60 9.27
N GLY A 95 13.67 2.92 8.00
CA GLY A 95 13.62 4.26 7.41
C GLY A 95 13.41 4.18 5.92
N TYR A 96 13.59 5.30 5.22
CA TYR A 96 13.42 5.38 3.78
C TYR A 96 14.60 6.04 3.10
N ILE A 97 14.96 5.52 1.94
CA ILE A 97 16.03 6.03 1.09
C ILE A 97 15.50 6.40 -0.29
N ASP A 98 16.19 7.32 -0.97
CA ASP A 98 15.99 7.63 -2.38
C ASP A 98 16.76 6.68 -3.31
N TRP A 99 16.65 6.89 -4.65
CA TRP A 99 17.32 6.09 -5.67
C TRP A 99 18.86 6.13 -5.61
N PHE A 100 19.42 7.14 -4.96
CA PHE A 100 20.87 7.29 -4.78
C PHE A 100 21.36 6.66 -3.47
N GLY A 101 20.44 6.15 -2.64
CA GLY A 101 20.74 5.59 -1.33
C GLY A 101 20.89 6.64 -0.22
N ASN A 102 20.48 7.90 -0.48
CA ASN A 102 20.41 8.92 0.55
C ASN A 102 19.25 8.62 1.50
N GLU A 103 19.51 8.76 2.80
CA GLU A 103 18.51 8.58 3.84
C GLU A 103 17.61 9.82 3.90
N LEU A 104 16.40 9.73 3.30
CA LEU A 104 15.43 10.83 3.31
C LEU A 104 14.62 10.85 4.61
N ILE A 105 14.29 9.68 5.13
CA ILE A 105 13.62 9.52 6.42
C ILE A 105 14.53 8.66 7.31
N PRO A 106 14.93 9.17 8.50
CA PRO A 106 15.86 8.49 9.38
C PRO A 106 15.49 7.04 9.70
N ILE A 107 16.50 6.16 9.79
CA ILE A 107 16.33 4.73 10.12
C ILE A 107 16.21 4.58 11.65
N VAL A 108 15.07 5.00 12.20
CA VAL A 108 14.82 5.08 13.66
C VAL A 108 13.51 4.43 14.09
N PHE A 109 12.69 3.95 13.16
CA PHE A 109 11.37 3.40 13.44
C PHE A 109 11.40 1.89 13.67
N ASP A 110 10.55 1.40 14.58
CA ASP A 110 10.38 -0.03 14.83
C ASP A 110 9.67 -0.74 13.69
N GLU A 111 8.65 -0.07 13.13
CA GLU A 111 7.89 -0.51 11.97
C GLU A 111 7.48 0.68 11.11
N VAL A 112 7.29 0.45 9.81
CA VAL A 112 6.83 1.44 8.84
C VAL A 112 5.87 0.81 7.84
N THR A 113 5.07 1.66 7.14
CA THR A 113 4.24 1.25 5.99
C THR A 113 4.73 1.92 4.72
N HIS A 114 4.26 1.49 3.56
CA HIS A 114 4.43 2.28 2.34
C HIS A 114 3.69 3.61 2.46
N PHE A 115 4.22 4.63 1.78
CA PHE A 115 3.51 5.88 1.60
C PHE A 115 2.23 5.67 0.78
N GLN A 116 1.14 6.27 1.21
CA GLN A 116 -0.12 6.41 0.49
C GLN A 116 -0.62 7.85 0.67
N ASP A 117 -1.01 8.50 -0.43
CA ASP A 117 -1.47 9.89 -0.40
C ASP A 117 -0.55 10.81 0.42
N SER A 118 0.77 10.69 0.18
CA SER A 118 1.85 11.47 0.83
C SER A 118 2.04 11.19 2.33
N HIS A 119 1.46 10.15 2.89
CA HIS A 119 1.61 9.75 4.29
C HIS A 119 1.94 8.27 4.44
N ALA A 120 2.69 7.95 5.50
CA ALA A 120 2.96 6.59 5.93
C ALA A 120 2.68 6.47 7.44
N PHE A 121 2.29 5.29 7.88
CA PHE A 121 2.25 5.01 9.30
C PHE A 121 3.60 4.48 9.77
N VAL A 122 4.04 4.95 10.92
CA VAL A 122 5.29 4.52 11.57
C VAL A 122 5.01 4.14 13.03
N LYS A 123 5.79 3.20 13.54
CA LYS A 123 5.80 2.86 14.96
C LYS A 123 7.17 3.17 15.53
N LYS A 124 7.23 3.93 16.61
CA LYS A 124 8.45 4.26 17.33
C LYS A 124 8.20 4.20 18.83
N ASP A 125 9.02 3.42 19.52
CA ASP A 125 8.93 3.26 20.99
C ASP A 125 7.51 2.88 21.46
N GLY A 126 6.89 1.94 20.73
CA GLY A 126 5.53 1.47 20.98
C GLY A 126 4.40 2.39 20.50
N ARG A 127 4.68 3.65 20.16
CA ARG A 127 3.67 4.62 19.70
C ARG A 127 3.55 4.61 18.18
N ILE A 128 2.32 4.69 17.69
CA ILE A 128 2.02 4.79 16.27
C ILE A 128 1.82 6.25 15.90
N GLY A 129 2.48 6.69 14.83
CA GLY A 129 2.38 8.03 14.29
C GLY A 129 2.12 8.02 12.79
N LEU A 130 1.63 9.13 12.27
CA LEU A 130 1.48 9.42 10.85
C LEU A 130 2.68 10.27 10.41
N LEU A 131 3.46 9.73 9.48
CA LEU A 131 4.66 10.34 8.89
C LEU A 131 4.30 11.00 7.57
N ASP A 132 4.67 12.26 7.39
CA ASP A 132 4.59 12.95 6.10
C ASP A 132 5.86 12.81 5.26
N VAL A 133 5.81 13.25 3.99
CA VAL A 133 6.95 13.19 3.06
C VAL A 133 8.13 14.10 3.46
N ALA A 134 7.91 15.05 4.35
CA ALA A 134 8.97 15.92 4.90
C ALA A 134 9.68 15.29 6.11
N GLY A 135 9.25 14.13 6.56
CA GLY A 135 9.82 13.43 7.70
C GLY A 135 9.21 13.81 9.06
N ASN A 136 8.13 14.60 9.09
CA ASN A 136 7.45 14.95 10.33
C ASN A 136 6.50 13.85 10.75
N VAL A 137 6.50 13.52 12.04
CA VAL A 137 5.60 12.53 12.61
C VAL A 137 4.57 13.22 13.50
N THR A 138 3.29 13.01 13.21
CA THR A 138 2.19 13.41 14.10
C THR A 138 1.60 12.20 14.80
N TYR A 139 1.20 12.38 16.06
CA TYR A 139 0.54 11.38 16.89
C TYR A 139 -0.94 11.73 17.11
N ASP A 140 -1.51 12.53 16.24
CA ASP A 140 -2.92 12.94 16.29
C ASP A 140 -3.81 11.81 15.79
N HIS A 141 -4.56 11.20 16.69
CA HIS A 141 -5.46 10.08 16.40
C HIS A 141 -6.62 10.48 15.48
N GLU A 142 -7.11 11.71 15.55
CA GLU A 142 -8.19 12.17 14.67
C GLU A 142 -7.69 12.26 13.23
N ARG A 143 -6.48 12.78 13.05
CA ARG A 143 -5.86 12.81 11.72
C ARG A 143 -5.55 11.41 11.17
N MET A 144 -5.14 10.48 12.03
CA MET A 144 -4.87 9.10 11.59
C MET A 144 -6.10 8.40 11.02
N LYS A 145 -7.32 8.75 11.47
CA LYS A 145 -8.59 8.18 10.99
C LYS A 145 -8.94 8.58 9.56
N GLU A 146 -8.26 9.57 8.99
CA GLU A 146 -8.44 10.00 7.60
C GLU A 146 -7.74 9.07 6.60
N PHE A 147 -6.82 8.22 7.07
CA PHE A 147 -5.97 7.35 6.27
C PHE A 147 -6.27 5.87 6.52
N MET A 148 -5.82 5.00 5.59
CA MET A 148 -5.94 3.55 5.75
C MET A 148 -5.02 3.03 6.86
N PHE A 149 -5.53 3.00 8.08
CA PHE A 149 -4.79 2.54 9.25
C PHE A 149 -4.38 1.07 9.12
N PRO A 150 -3.14 0.70 9.44
CA PRO A 150 -2.67 -0.68 9.36
C PRO A 150 -3.43 -1.60 10.32
N THR A 151 -4.27 -2.47 9.80
CA THR A 151 -5.14 -3.34 10.63
C THR A 151 -4.37 -4.28 11.55
N ARG A 152 -3.09 -4.56 11.27
CA ARG A 152 -2.21 -5.35 12.14
C ARG A 152 -1.83 -4.65 13.46
N TRP A 153 -2.05 -3.32 13.54
CA TRP A 153 -1.73 -2.50 14.72
C TRP A 153 -2.97 -2.15 15.56
N LEU A 154 -4.16 -2.62 15.15
CA LEU A 154 -5.38 -2.52 15.93
C LEU A 154 -5.36 -3.55 17.08
N ASP A 155 -5.94 -3.20 18.20
CA ASP A 155 -6.19 -4.13 19.33
C ASP A 155 -7.18 -5.22 18.89
N SER A 156 -8.23 -4.82 18.18
CA SER A 156 -9.16 -5.72 17.50
C SER A 156 -9.63 -5.16 16.16
N ARG A 157 -9.85 -6.06 15.20
CA ARG A 157 -10.40 -5.68 13.89
C ARG A 157 -11.92 -5.53 13.97
N PRO A 158 -12.52 -4.74 13.08
CA PRO A 158 -13.98 -4.72 12.99
C PRO A 158 -14.52 -6.10 12.63
N MET A 159 -15.68 -6.44 13.20
CA MET A 159 -16.34 -7.72 12.92
C MET A 159 -17.76 -7.48 12.44
N PHE A 160 -18.14 -8.14 11.35
CA PHE A 160 -19.51 -8.17 10.85
C PHE A 160 -20.22 -9.39 11.44
N ASP A 161 -21.29 -9.17 12.22
CA ASP A 161 -22.07 -10.23 12.86
C ASP A 161 -21.19 -11.30 13.54
N GLY A 162 -20.21 -10.85 14.34
CA GLY A 162 -19.26 -11.72 15.04
C GLY A 162 -18.27 -12.48 14.15
N GLY A 163 -18.21 -12.18 12.84
CA GLY A 163 -17.32 -12.83 11.88
C GLY A 163 -16.40 -11.87 11.15
N SER A 164 -15.61 -12.40 10.23
CA SER A 164 -14.67 -11.67 9.41
C SER A 164 -15.35 -10.94 8.24
N ALA A 165 -14.53 -10.22 7.42
CA ALA A 165 -14.98 -9.61 6.17
C ALA A 165 -15.61 -10.62 5.17
N ASN A 166 -15.30 -11.93 5.28
CA ASN A 166 -15.95 -12.95 4.46
C ASN A 166 -17.44 -13.06 4.77
N LYS A 167 -17.82 -12.99 6.06
CA LYS A 167 -19.23 -13.00 6.48
C LYS A 167 -19.99 -11.79 5.93
N PHE A 168 -19.33 -10.63 5.86
CA PHE A 168 -19.89 -9.47 5.19
C PHE A 168 -20.08 -9.70 3.68
N ALA A 169 -19.11 -10.32 3.01
CA ALA A 169 -19.24 -10.64 1.58
C ALA A 169 -20.39 -11.61 1.32
N GLU A 170 -20.60 -12.59 2.18
CA GLU A 170 -21.75 -13.51 2.13
C GLU A 170 -23.07 -12.74 2.28
N TRP A 171 -23.16 -11.87 3.29
CA TRP A 171 -24.34 -11.04 3.52
C TRP A 171 -24.62 -10.14 2.31
N VAL A 172 -23.62 -9.41 1.78
CA VAL A 172 -23.77 -8.59 0.56
C VAL A 172 -24.35 -9.42 -0.57
N ASN A 173 -23.83 -10.60 -0.83
CA ASN A 173 -24.31 -11.48 -1.90
C ASN A 173 -25.79 -11.90 -1.71
N THR A 174 -26.28 -12.03 -0.46
CA THR A 174 -27.69 -12.35 -0.19
C THR A 174 -28.62 -11.15 -0.40
N GLN A 175 -28.11 -9.91 -0.23
CA GLN A 175 -28.90 -8.67 -0.36
C GLN A 175 -28.81 -8.05 -1.76
N LEU A 176 -27.89 -8.54 -2.60
CA LEU A 176 -27.61 -7.98 -3.92
C LEU A 176 -28.77 -8.21 -4.88
N ARG A 177 -29.23 -7.15 -5.52
CA ARG A 177 -30.26 -7.20 -6.57
C ARG A 177 -29.61 -6.87 -7.90
N TYR A 178 -29.77 -7.78 -8.87
CA TYR A 178 -29.24 -7.52 -10.21
C TYR A 178 -30.15 -6.57 -10.97
N PRO A 179 -29.71 -5.36 -11.36
CA PRO A 179 -30.56 -4.39 -12.05
C PRO A 179 -31.04 -4.92 -13.42
N GLU A 180 -32.30 -4.64 -13.77
CA GLU A 180 -32.91 -5.18 -15.00
C GLU A 180 -32.20 -4.73 -16.28
N LEU A 181 -31.83 -3.44 -16.37
CA LEU A 181 -31.06 -2.93 -17.51
C LEU A 181 -29.70 -3.62 -17.64
N SER A 182 -28.98 -3.79 -16.53
CA SER A 182 -27.70 -4.48 -16.54
C SER A 182 -27.85 -5.95 -16.94
N ARG A 183 -28.96 -6.59 -16.55
CA ARG A 183 -29.29 -7.97 -16.97
C ARG A 183 -29.59 -8.03 -18.47
N PHE A 184 -30.36 -7.07 -18.98
CA PHE A 184 -30.71 -6.98 -20.41
C PHE A 184 -29.48 -6.81 -21.29
N TYR A 185 -28.54 -5.92 -20.90
CA TYR A 185 -27.29 -5.68 -21.62
C TYR A 185 -26.16 -6.67 -21.27
N LYS A 186 -26.43 -7.65 -20.41
CA LYS A 186 -25.46 -8.64 -19.93
C LYS A 186 -24.21 -7.99 -19.35
N ALA A 187 -24.37 -6.85 -18.65
CA ALA A 187 -23.28 -6.15 -18.01
C ALA A 187 -22.82 -6.89 -16.76
N GLU A 188 -21.62 -7.45 -16.78
CA GLU A 188 -20.98 -8.18 -15.67
C GLU A 188 -19.69 -7.52 -15.25
N GLY A 189 -19.23 -7.77 -14.03
CA GLY A 189 -17.94 -7.29 -13.57
C GLY A 189 -17.85 -7.10 -12.05
N THR A 190 -16.79 -6.43 -11.64
CA THR A 190 -16.54 -6.13 -10.23
C THR A 190 -16.56 -4.62 -10.02
N VAL A 191 -17.51 -4.17 -9.19
CA VAL A 191 -17.51 -2.80 -8.66
C VAL A 191 -16.67 -2.78 -7.40
N THR A 192 -15.61 -1.95 -7.39
CA THR A 192 -14.78 -1.77 -6.19
C THR A 192 -15.24 -0.54 -5.45
N LEU A 193 -15.61 -0.71 -4.20
CA LEU A 193 -16.02 0.36 -3.30
C LEU A 193 -14.94 0.65 -2.26
N ALA A 194 -14.77 1.92 -1.90
CA ALA A 194 -14.17 2.34 -0.65
C ALA A 194 -15.29 2.68 0.34
N PHE A 195 -15.15 2.29 1.59
CA PHE A 195 -16.05 2.70 2.67
C PHE A 195 -15.34 2.68 4.02
N SER A 196 -15.94 3.24 5.04
CA SER A 196 -15.43 3.21 6.41
C SER A 196 -16.38 2.45 7.32
N VAL A 197 -15.83 1.81 8.35
CA VAL A 197 -16.58 1.42 9.56
C VAL A 197 -16.17 2.39 10.65
N ASP A 198 -17.11 3.19 11.13
CA ASP A 198 -16.85 4.21 12.13
C ASP A 198 -16.78 3.64 13.57
N ALA A 199 -16.50 4.50 14.54
CA ALA A 199 -16.39 4.12 15.96
C ALA A 199 -17.71 3.61 16.55
N SER A 200 -18.86 3.83 15.89
CA SER A 200 -20.16 3.28 16.29
C SER A 200 -20.47 1.93 15.64
N GLY A 201 -19.60 1.48 14.75
CA GLY A 201 -19.80 0.30 13.90
C GLY A 201 -20.65 0.56 12.65
N ALA A 202 -21.03 1.80 12.36
CA ALA A 202 -21.80 2.12 11.17
C ALA A 202 -20.89 2.19 9.93
N VAL A 203 -21.44 1.76 8.78
CA VAL A 203 -20.80 1.96 7.48
C VAL A 203 -21.02 3.40 7.02
N THR A 204 -19.92 4.08 6.67
CA THR A 204 -19.92 5.50 6.23
C THR A 204 -19.01 5.68 5.02
N ASP A 205 -19.04 6.86 4.39
CA ASP A 205 -18.15 7.30 3.31
C ASP A 205 -18.08 6.35 2.11
N VAL A 206 -19.19 5.71 1.76
CA VAL A 206 -19.24 4.75 0.65
C VAL A 206 -19.02 5.47 -0.68
N LYS A 207 -17.98 5.05 -1.42
CA LYS A 207 -17.58 5.62 -2.72
C LYS A 207 -17.23 4.52 -3.71
N VAL A 208 -17.48 4.78 -5.00
CA VAL A 208 -17.04 3.90 -6.09
C VAL A 208 -15.62 4.28 -6.49
N GLU A 209 -14.66 3.37 -6.26
CA GLU A 209 -13.27 3.52 -6.70
C GLU A 209 -13.11 3.03 -8.15
N LYS A 210 -13.74 1.91 -8.48
CA LYS A 210 -13.77 1.36 -9.83
C LYS A 210 -15.16 0.82 -10.13
N GLY A 211 -15.81 1.41 -11.13
CA GLY A 211 -17.15 1.05 -11.56
C GLY A 211 -17.18 0.11 -12.77
N VAL A 212 -18.39 -0.36 -13.09
CA VAL A 212 -18.71 -1.18 -14.28
C VAL A 212 -19.77 -0.46 -15.11
N SER A 213 -20.97 -0.29 -14.59
CA SER A 213 -22.06 0.50 -15.18
C SER A 213 -22.72 1.34 -14.10
N HIS A 214 -23.51 2.33 -14.52
CA HIS A 214 -24.21 3.21 -13.57
C HIS A 214 -25.09 2.42 -12.60
N GLU A 215 -25.89 1.49 -13.11
CA GLU A 215 -26.86 0.72 -12.35
C GLU A 215 -26.15 -0.28 -11.39
N LEU A 216 -25.09 -0.97 -11.87
CA LEU A 216 -24.31 -1.87 -11.03
C LEU A 216 -23.59 -1.09 -9.92
N ASN A 217 -23.08 0.10 -10.24
CA ASN A 217 -22.44 0.98 -9.25
C ASN A 217 -23.44 1.43 -8.17
N GLN A 218 -24.64 1.86 -8.57
CA GLN A 218 -25.69 2.25 -7.63
C GLN A 218 -26.11 1.10 -6.72
N GLU A 219 -26.31 -0.09 -7.27
CA GLU A 219 -26.69 -1.26 -6.49
C GLU A 219 -25.59 -1.66 -5.51
N ALA A 220 -24.33 -1.64 -5.93
CA ALA A 220 -23.20 -1.90 -5.04
C ALA A 220 -23.14 -0.90 -3.87
N VAL A 221 -23.32 0.40 -4.15
CA VAL A 221 -23.36 1.44 -3.11
C VAL A 221 -24.55 1.21 -2.19
N ARG A 222 -25.76 0.94 -2.73
CA ARG A 222 -26.97 0.69 -1.93
C ARG A 222 -26.74 -0.43 -0.92
N VAL A 223 -26.32 -1.60 -1.38
CA VAL A 223 -26.21 -2.78 -0.52
C VAL A 223 -25.17 -2.56 0.58
N VAL A 224 -24.03 -1.92 0.29
CA VAL A 224 -23.01 -1.66 1.30
C VAL A 224 -23.45 -0.59 2.30
N THR A 225 -24.17 0.45 1.83
CA THR A 225 -24.70 1.50 2.72
C THR A 225 -25.80 0.98 3.66
N GLU A 226 -26.60 0.00 3.22
CA GLU A 226 -27.65 -0.64 4.03
C GLU A 226 -27.11 -1.71 5.01
N SER A 227 -25.79 -1.83 5.13
CA SER A 227 -25.16 -2.79 6.05
C SER A 227 -25.66 -2.63 7.49
N PRO A 228 -26.00 -3.73 8.17
CA PRO A 228 -26.11 -3.74 9.62
C PRO A 228 -24.83 -3.23 10.29
N LYS A 229 -24.96 -2.78 11.54
CA LYS A 229 -23.81 -2.34 12.32
C LYS A 229 -22.80 -3.45 12.56
N TRP A 230 -21.55 -3.10 12.47
CA TRP A 230 -20.40 -3.93 12.80
C TRP A 230 -20.01 -3.74 14.28
N THR A 231 -19.31 -4.71 14.84
CA THR A 231 -18.48 -4.43 16.02
C THR A 231 -17.30 -3.57 15.54
N PRO A 232 -17.10 -2.36 16.12
CA PRO A 232 -16.05 -1.45 15.62
C PRO A 232 -14.64 -2.00 15.90
N ALA A 233 -13.64 -1.49 15.17
CA ALA A 233 -12.24 -1.69 15.53
C ALA A 233 -11.92 -1.06 16.88
N MET A 234 -10.90 -1.60 17.56
CA MET A 234 -10.36 -0.99 18.77
C MET A 234 -8.89 -0.62 18.53
N TYR A 235 -8.51 0.56 19.01
CA TYR A 235 -7.14 1.03 19.05
C TYR A 235 -6.88 1.79 20.36
N GLU A 236 -5.86 1.37 21.13
CA GLU A 236 -5.58 1.88 22.48
C GLU A 236 -6.82 1.85 23.41
N GLY A 237 -7.57 0.74 23.36
CA GLY A 237 -8.77 0.53 24.17
C GLY A 237 -9.97 1.39 23.76
N LYS A 238 -9.92 2.14 22.66
CA LYS A 238 -11.00 3.02 22.18
C LYS A 238 -11.52 2.55 20.82
N PRO A 239 -12.83 2.73 20.54
CA PRO A 239 -13.37 2.48 19.22
C PRO A 239 -12.70 3.36 18.17
N PHE A 240 -12.31 2.75 17.04
CA PHE A 240 -11.51 3.40 16.01
C PHE A 240 -12.10 3.22 14.62
N LYS A 241 -12.17 4.30 13.83
CA LYS A 241 -12.62 4.27 12.44
C LYS A 241 -11.58 3.61 11.54
N VAL A 242 -12.01 2.69 10.69
CA VAL A 242 -11.15 2.04 9.69
C VAL A 242 -11.76 2.09 8.31
N HIS A 243 -10.89 2.13 7.29
CA HIS A 243 -11.27 2.18 5.89
C HIS A 243 -11.12 0.80 5.24
N TYR A 244 -12.01 0.50 4.29
CA TYR A 244 -12.05 -0.73 3.53
C TYR A 244 -12.09 -0.45 2.04
N ILE A 245 -11.40 -1.31 1.29
CA ILE A 245 -11.62 -1.48 -0.16
C ILE A 245 -12.31 -2.83 -0.33
N PHE A 246 -13.50 -2.82 -0.94
CA PHE A 246 -14.34 -4.00 -1.01
C PHE A 246 -14.86 -4.24 -2.44
N PRO A 247 -14.61 -5.43 -3.03
CA PRO A 247 -15.12 -5.79 -4.34
C PRO A 247 -16.53 -6.38 -4.25
N VAL A 248 -17.50 -5.77 -4.93
CA VAL A 248 -18.84 -6.32 -5.16
C VAL A 248 -18.88 -6.93 -6.56
N LYS A 249 -19.13 -8.24 -6.63
CA LYS A 249 -19.07 -8.99 -7.88
C LYS A 249 -20.46 -9.23 -8.46
N PHE A 250 -20.66 -8.88 -9.72
CA PHE A 250 -21.87 -9.10 -10.48
C PHE A 250 -21.63 -10.10 -11.60
N PHE A 251 -22.26 -11.27 -11.48
CA PHE A 251 -22.22 -12.32 -12.51
C PHE A 251 -23.63 -12.83 -12.79
N LEU A 252 -23.93 -12.98 -14.07
CA LEU A 252 -25.17 -13.63 -14.48
C LEU A 252 -24.99 -15.14 -14.34
N LYS A 253 -25.84 -15.78 -13.53
CA LYS A 253 -25.89 -17.26 -13.52
C LYS A 253 -26.29 -17.72 -14.92
N PRO A 254 -25.61 -18.74 -15.51
CA PRO A 254 -26.09 -19.35 -16.72
C PRO A 254 -27.54 -19.78 -16.51
N GLY A 255 -28.43 -19.32 -17.38
CA GLY A 255 -29.82 -19.80 -17.35
C GLY A 255 -29.85 -21.33 -17.53
N PRO A 256 -30.92 -22.01 -17.06
CA PRO A 256 -31.06 -23.42 -17.33
C PRO A 256 -31.01 -23.64 -18.83
N VAL A 257 -30.08 -24.50 -19.27
CA VAL A 257 -30.00 -24.94 -20.67
C VAL A 257 -31.33 -25.59 -20.96
N LYS A 258 -32.19 -24.93 -21.76
CA LYS A 258 -33.37 -25.60 -22.31
C LYS A 258 -32.84 -26.66 -23.30
N ILE A 259 -32.88 -27.92 -22.88
CA ILE A 259 -32.70 -29.08 -23.75
C ILE A 259 -33.95 -29.27 -24.58
#